data_d07ddbed7a0a61459ac8ecd6e7e55ada
#
_entry.id   d07ddbed7a0a61459ac8ecd6e7e55ada
#
_cell.length_a   1.000
_cell.length_b   1.000
_cell.length_c   1.000
_cell.angle_alpha   90.00
_cell.angle_beta   90.00
_cell.angle_gamma   90.00
#
_symmetry.space_group_name_H-M   'P 1'
#
loop_
_entity.id
_entity.type
_entity.pdbx_description
1 polymer ?
#
loop_
_entity_poly.entity_id
_entity_poly.type
_entity_poly.pdbx_seq_one_letter_code
_entity_poly.pdbx_strand_id
1 'polypeptide(L)'
;TSDKAGLERKFAAKERNRNKPGVVLCGSMDELRALAQLNPEIEAFYQKHWDEDILLGCILPWKPEAFEKLKAYGDGREELMTDVRGTSCFVIKFGKAGEQLAAKLWEEGKMVYASSANPSGKGNRGKVEGIGERIEGAVDLVIEADDYVASIQPDKTIETRYEQGVMVSMVD
;
A
#
# COMPACT_ATOMS: atom_id res chain seq x y z
N THR A 1 -2.54 4.43 7.48
CA THR A 1 -3.83 4.74 8.11
C THR A 1 -4.85 3.64 7.88
N SER A 2 -5.89 3.58 8.69
CA SER A 2 -6.97 2.59 8.62
C SER A 2 -8.37 3.21 8.64
N ASP A 3 -8.46 4.52 8.56
CA ASP A 3 -9.71 5.27 8.62
C ASP A 3 -9.78 6.42 7.60
N LYS A 4 -10.95 7.03 7.49
CA LYS A 4 -11.18 8.14 6.56
C LYS A 4 -10.39 9.38 6.96
N ALA A 5 -10.29 9.72 8.22
CA ALA A 5 -9.56 10.91 8.68
C ALA A 5 -8.08 10.83 8.27
N GLY A 6 -7.46 9.68 8.43
CA GLY A 6 -6.09 9.43 7.96
C GLY A 6 -5.96 9.45 6.43
N LEU A 7 -6.97 8.97 5.70
CA LEU A 7 -7.00 9.07 4.24
C LEU A 7 -7.05 10.54 3.78
N GLU A 8 -7.90 11.36 4.39
CA GLU A 8 -7.99 12.80 4.07
C GLU A 8 -6.67 13.52 4.38
N ARG A 9 -6.05 13.25 5.53
CA ARG A 9 -4.71 13.79 5.86
C ARG A 9 -3.67 13.38 4.81
N LYS A 10 -3.68 12.12 4.39
CA LYS A 10 -2.77 11.61 3.35
C LYS A 10 -2.94 12.35 2.03
N PHE A 11 -4.19 12.56 1.58
CA PHE A 11 -4.46 13.31 0.36
C PHE A 11 -4.02 14.76 0.46
N ALA A 12 -4.30 15.41 1.58
CA ALA A 12 -3.89 16.80 1.84
C ALA A 12 -2.36 16.94 1.86
N ALA A 13 -1.66 16.06 2.59
CA ALA A 13 -0.20 16.09 2.69
C ALA A 13 0.51 15.90 1.35
N LYS A 14 -0.07 15.09 0.46
CA LYS A 14 0.55 14.74 -0.83
C LYS A 14 0.01 15.56 -2.01
N GLU A 15 -1.01 16.36 -1.85
CA GLU A 15 -1.74 17.00 -2.98
C GLU A 15 -2.10 15.97 -4.08
N ARG A 16 -2.50 14.78 -3.64
CA ARG A 16 -2.69 13.63 -4.53
C ARG A 16 -3.96 13.80 -5.37
N ASN A 17 -3.84 13.46 -6.67
CA ASN A 17 -5.01 13.30 -7.51
C ASN A 17 -5.90 12.16 -6.97
N ARG A 18 -7.17 12.46 -6.71
CA ARG A 18 -8.17 11.52 -6.15
C ARG A 18 -8.61 10.44 -7.14
N ASN A 19 -8.29 10.59 -8.43
CA ASN A 19 -8.63 9.61 -9.47
C ASN A 19 -7.63 8.45 -9.59
N LYS A 20 -6.63 8.38 -8.70
CA LYS A 20 -5.69 7.26 -8.68
C LYS A 20 -6.18 6.16 -7.73
N PRO A 21 -5.97 4.86 -8.10
CA PRO A 21 -6.29 3.76 -7.19
C PRO A 21 -5.64 3.97 -5.83
N GLY A 22 -6.39 3.74 -4.76
CA GLY A 22 -5.84 3.66 -3.41
C GLY A 22 -4.96 2.43 -3.26
N VAL A 23 -4.07 2.44 -2.26
CA VAL A 23 -3.20 1.30 -1.95
C VAL A 23 -3.67 0.65 -0.67
N VAL A 24 -3.93 -0.66 -0.74
CA VAL A 24 -4.25 -1.52 0.40
C VAL A 24 -3.06 -2.43 0.67
N LEU A 25 -2.57 -2.42 1.90
CA LEU A 25 -1.47 -3.30 2.32
C LEU A 25 -2.06 -4.59 2.91
N CYS A 26 -1.78 -5.71 2.27
CA CYS A 26 -2.23 -7.04 2.71
C CYS A 26 -1.10 -7.76 3.43
N GLY A 27 -1.24 -7.96 4.74
CA GLY A 27 -0.23 -8.61 5.58
C GLY A 27 -0.20 -10.14 5.43
N SER A 28 -1.14 -10.71 4.66
CA SER A 28 -1.20 -12.15 4.35
C SER A 28 -1.87 -12.40 3.01
N MET A 29 -1.65 -13.60 2.46
CA MET A 29 -2.36 -14.04 1.26
C MET A 29 -3.87 -14.25 1.54
N ASP A 30 -4.24 -14.60 2.77
CA ASP A 30 -5.64 -14.75 3.15
C ASP A 30 -6.37 -13.41 3.17
N GLU A 31 -5.73 -12.35 3.67
CA GLU A 31 -6.25 -10.98 3.58
C GLU A 31 -6.44 -10.56 2.12
N LEU A 32 -5.43 -10.78 1.28
CA LEU A 32 -5.51 -10.49 -0.15
C LEU A 32 -6.70 -11.21 -0.80
N ARG A 33 -6.85 -12.52 -0.56
CA ARG A 33 -7.96 -13.34 -1.08
C ARG A 33 -9.32 -12.88 -0.57
N ALA A 34 -9.39 -12.34 0.63
CA ALA A 34 -10.62 -11.81 1.19
C ALA A 34 -11.05 -10.49 0.55
N LEU A 35 -10.12 -9.68 0.05
CA LEU A 35 -10.37 -8.32 -0.42
C LEU A 35 -10.42 -8.19 -1.94
N ALA A 36 -9.46 -8.78 -2.66
CA ALA A 36 -9.28 -8.59 -4.09
C ALA A 36 -9.98 -9.68 -4.93
N GLN A 37 -10.48 -9.29 -6.09
CA GLN A 37 -10.99 -10.21 -7.08
C GLN A 37 -9.82 -10.86 -7.83
N LEU A 38 -9.56 -12.13 -7.55
CA LEU A 38 -8.46 -12.88 -8.13
C LEU A 38 -9.00 -13.94 -9.11
N ASN A 39 -8.28 -14.13 -10.20
CA ASN A 39 -8.39 -15.34 -11.01
C ASN A 39 -7.18 -16.27 -10.72
N PRO A 40 -7.18 -17.52 -11.19
CA PRO A 40 -6.10 -18.46 -10.90
C PRO A 40 -4.70 -17.99 -11.31
N GLU A 41 -4.57 -17.25 -12.41
CA GLU A 41 -3.28 -16.73 -12.89
C GLU A 41 -2.76 -15.60 -12.00
N ILE A 42 -3.63 -14.66 -11.63
CA ILE A 42 -3.29 -13.55 -10.73
C ILE A 42 -2.95 -14.10 -9.34
N GLU A 43 -3.71 -15.07 -8.84
CA GLU A 43 -3.43 -15.69 -7.56
C GLU A 43 -2.08 -16.42 -7.56
N ALA A 44 -1.77 -17.18 -8.61
CA ALA A 44 -0.48 -17.86 -8.76
C ALA A 44 0.67 -16.86 -8.85
N PHE A 45 0.46 -15.73 -9.54
CA PHE A 45 1.44 -14.65 -9.65
C PHE A 45 1.74 -14.03 -8.29
N TYR A 46 0.71 -13.74 -7.49
CA TYR A 46 0.88 -13.27 -6.11
C TYR A 46 1.57 -14.31 -5.23
N GLN A 47 1.17 -15.59 -5.33
CA GLN A 47 1.74 -16.66 -4.51
C GLN A 47 3.24 -16.82 -4.79
N LYS A 48 3.64 -16.78 -6.07
CA LYS A 48 5.06 -16.81 -6.44
C LYS A 48 5.86 -15.69 -5.77
N HIS A 49 5.36 -14.45 -5.84
CA HIS A 49 6.04 -13.30 -5.22
C HIS A 49 6.03 -13.38 -3.70
N TRP A 50 4.97 -13.92 -3.12
CA TRP A 50 4.90 -14.19 -1.69
C TRP A 50 5.99 -15.16 -1.25
N ASP A 51 6.16 -16.26 -1.96
CA ASP A 51 7.14 -17.32 -1.65
C ASP A 51 8.59 -16.85 -1.85
N GLU A 52 8.81 -15.98 -2.82
CA GLU A 52 10.12 -15.39 -3.13
C GLU A 52 10.45 -14.13 -2.30
N ASP A 53 9.55 -13.71 -1.40
CA ASP A 53 9.68 -12.50 -0.57
C ASP A 53 9.86 -11.21 -1.38
N ILE A 54 9.15 -11.10 -2.51
CA ILE A 54 9.22 -9.97 -3.44
C ILE A 54 7.95 -9.12 -3.32
N LEU A 55 8.12 -7.82 -3.13
CA LEU A 55 7.00 -6.88 -3.13
C LEU A 55 6.26 -6.93 -4.46
N LEU A 56 4.95 -7.13 -4.39
CA LEU A 56 4.06 -7.06 -5.53
C LEU A 56 2.82 -6.24 -5.20
N GLY A 57 2.43 -5.37 -6.10
CA GLY A 57 1.14 -4.68 -6.08
C GLY A 57 0.42 -4.83 -7.41
N CYS A 58 -0.81 -5.33 -7.40
CA CYS A 58 -1.65 -5.36 -8.58
C CYS A 58 -2.87 -4.46 -8.40
N ILE A 59 -3.22 -3.72 -9.43
CA ILE A 59 -4.45 -2.92 -9.50
C ILE A 59 -5.58 -3.86 -9.95
N LEU A 60 -6.52 -4.09 -9.03
CA LEU A 60 -7.59 -5.08 -9.18
C LEU A 60 -8.93 -4.54 -8.69
N PRO A 61 -10.04 -5.09 -9.18
CA PRO A 61 -11.35 -4.89 -8.57
C PRO A 61 -11.40 -5.49 -7.16
N TRP A 62 -12.24 -4.91 -6.33
CA TRP A 62 -12.58 -5.49 -5.02
C TRP A 62 -13.54 -6.69 -5.21
N LYS A 63 -13.45 -7.67 -4.32
CA LYS A 63 -14.56 -8.63 -4.16
C LYS A 63 -15.83 -7.85 -3.78
N PRO A 64 -17.00 -8.21 -4.36
CA PRO A 64 -18.25 -7.51 -4.05
C PRO A 64 -18.54 -7.42 -2.55
N GLU A 65 -18.39 -8.52 -1.83
CA GLU A 65 -18.62 -8.59 -0.39
C GLU A 65 -17.62 -7.75 0.43
N ALA A 66 -16.39 -7.63 -0.03
CA ALA A 66 -15.37 -6.78 0.61
C ALA A 66 -15.64 -5.30 0.34
N PHE A 67 -16.09 -4.97 -0.87
CA PHE A 67 -16.47 -3.60 -1.20
C PHE A 67 -17.71 -3.14 -0.44
N GLU A 68 -18.70 -4.02 -0.24
CA GLU A 68 -19.86 -3.72 0.60
C GLU A 68 -19.46 -3.46 2.07
N LYS A 69 -18.48 -4.21 2.61
CA LYS A 69 -17.92 -3.93 3.94
C LYS A 69 -17.22 -2.57 3.99
N LEU A 70 -16.50 -2.18 2.93
CA LEU A 70 -15.86 -0.87 2.83
C LEU A 70 -16.90 0.25 2.85
N LYS A 71 -17.99 0.11 2.10
CA LYS A 71 -19.13 1.06 2.09
C LYS A 71 -19.90 1.09 3.41
N ALA A 72 -19.96 -0.02 4.11
CA ALA A 72 -20.69 -0.13 5.38
C ALA A 72 -20.12 0.73 6.52
N TYR A 73 -18.90 1.23 6.40
CA TYR A 73 -18.39 2.28 7.30
C TYR A 73 -19.22 3.57 7.20
N GLY A 74 -19.90 3.81 6.06
CA GLY A 74 -20.81 4.95 5.90
C GLY A 74 -20.14 6.33 5.89
N ASP A 75 -18.84 6.39 5.72
CA ASP A 75 -18.04 7.61 5.77
C ASP A 75 -17.47 8.04 4.40
N GLY A 76 -17.78 7.28 3.34
CA GLY A 76 -17.34 7.59 1.97
C GLY A 76 -15.88 7.27 1.70
N ARG A 77 -15.23 6.46 2.56
CA ARG A 77 -13.83 6.07 2.34
C ARG A 77 -13.61 5.26 1.06
N GLU A 78 -14.62 4.56 0.59
CA GLU A 78 -14.58 3.82 -0.67
C GLU A 78 -14.25 4.71 -1.86
N GLU A 79 -14.74 5.94 -1.89
CA GLU A 79 -14.44 6.92 -2.94
C GLU A 79 -12.97 7.39 -2.90
N LEU A 80 -12.35 7.36 -1.73
CA LEU A 80 -10.93 7.70 -1.55
C LEU A 80 -9.99 6.53 -1.85
N MET A 81 -10.53 5.31 -1.81
CA MET A 81 -9.75 4.08 -2.00
C MET A 81 -9.82 3.54 -3.42
N THR A 82 -10.82 3.92 -4.21
CA THR A 82 -10.99 3.42 -5.56
C THR A 82 -10.77 4.52 -6.60
N ASP A 83 -10.35 4.11 -7.78
CA ASP A 83 -10.37 4.94 -8.99
C ASP A 83 -11.77 4.88 -9.66
N VAL A 84 -11.89 5.53 -10.80
CA VAL A 84 -13.15 5.56 -11.59
C VAL A 84 -13.62 4.18 -12.06
N ARG A 85 -12.75 3.17 -12.04
CA ARG A 85 -13.06 1.78 -12.39
C ARG A 85 -13.48 0.93 -11.18
N GLY A 86 -13.51 1.52 -9.99
CA GLY A 86 -13.76 0.79 -8.75
C GLY A 86 -12.61 -0.12 -8.32
N THR A 87 -11.36 0.22 -8.71
CA THR A 87 -10.18 -0.59 -8.43
C THR A 87 -9.28 0.04 -7.38
N SER A 88 -8.53 -0.81 -6.69
CA SER A 88 -7.43 -0.42 -5.79
C SER A 88 -6.18 -1.24 -6.07
N CYS A 89 -5.04 -0.77 -5.60
CA CYS A 89 -3.80 -1.52 -5.66
C CYS A 89 -3.63 -2.32 -4.37
N PHE A 90 -3.61 -3.64 -4.50
CA PHE A 90 -3.39 -4.56 -3.37
C PHE A 90 -1.94 -4.97 -3.33
N VAL A 91 -1.26 -4.66 -2.24
CA VAL A 91 0.20 -4.84 -2.10
C VAL A 91 0.53 -5.87 -1.03
N ILE A 92 1.44 -6.78 -1.38
CA ILE A 92 2.04 -7.76 -0.47
C ILE A 92 3.55 -7.54 -0.37
N LYS A 93 4.18 -8.11 0.64
CA LYS A 93 5.65 -8.12 0.82
C LYS A 93 6.27 -6.71 0.86
N PHE A 94 5.63 -5.83 1.60
CA PHE A 94 6.05 -4.44 1.80
C PHE A 94 6.97 -4.22 3.01
N GLY A 95 7.52 -5.29 3.56
CA GLY A 95 8.47 -5.27 4.67
C GLY A 95 7.86 -5.77 5.99
N LYS A 96 8.66 -6.50 6.77
CA LYS A 96 8.22 -7.23 7.96
C LYS A 96 7.47 -6.37 8.99
N ALA A 97 7.96 -5.17 9.30
CA ALA A 97 7.30 -4.28 10.27
C ALA A 97 5.90 -3.86 9.79
N GLY A 98 5.78 -3.48 8.51
CA GLY A 98 4.49 -3.13 7.90
C GLY A 98 3.55 -4.34 7.82
N GLU A 99 4.07 -5.50 7.46
CA GLU A 99 3.28 -6.75 7.37
C GLU A 99 2.71 -7.16 8.73
N GLN A 100 3.51 -7.08 9.80
CA GLN A 100 3.04 -7.35 11.17
C GLN A 100 1.94 -6.37 11.59
N LEU A 101 2.11 -5.09 11.28
CA LEU A 101 1.10 -4.07 11.55
C LEU A 101 -0.20 -4.35 10.79
N ALA A 102 -0.10 -4.66 9.50
CA ALA A 102 -1.27 -4.97 8.67
C ALA A 102 -1.99 -6.22 9.16
N ALA A 103 -1.26 -7.28 9.48
CA ALA A 103 -1.83 -8.52 10.03
C ALA A 103 -2.55 -8.26 11.36
N LYS A 104 -1.95 -7.46 12.25
CA LYS A 104 -2.58 -7.12 13.54
C LYS A 104 -3.87 -6.33 13.37
N LEU A 105 -3.87 -5.35 12.48
CA LEU A 105 -5.07 -4.56 12.20
C LEU A 105 -6.15 -5.39 11.51
N TRP A 106 -5.77 -6.35 10.67
CA TRP A 106 -6.69 -7.30 10.05
C TRP A 106 -7.40 -8.19 11.07
N GLU A 107 -6.68 -8.67 12.09
CA GLU A 107 -7.29 -9.39 13.23
C GLU A 107 -8.35 -8.55 13.96
N GLU A 108 -8.21 -7.23 13.97
CA GLU A 108 -9.17 -6.28 14.51
C GLU A 108 -10.28 -5.87 13.52
N GLY A 109 -10.34 -6.50 12.34
CA GLY A 109 -11.30 -6.18 11.29
C GLY A 109 -11.02 -4.87 10.55
N LYS A 110 -9.77 -4.37 10.60
CA LYS A 110 -9.35 -3.13 9.95
C LYS A 110 -8.42 -3.41 8.77
N MET A 111 -8.48 -2.54 7.75
CA MET A 111 -7.56 -2.54 6.62
C MET A 111 -6.50 -1.45 6.76
N VAL A 112 -5.33 -1.66 6.17
CA VAL A 112 -4.27 -0.64 6.12
C VAL A 112 -4.23 0.01 4.74
N TYR A 113 -4.39 1.32 4.73
CA TYR A 113 -4.31 2.15 3.52
C TYR A 113 -2.96 2.87 3.47
N ALA A 114 -2.30 2.83 2.33
CA ALA A 114 -0.95 3.34 2.19
C ALA A 114 -0.77 4.31 1.02
N SER A 115 0.39 4.90 1.01
CA SER A 115 0.94 5.65 -0.11
C SER A 115 2.46 5.64 0.02
N SER A 116 3.18 5.75 -1.09
CA SER A 116 4.62 5.97 -1.04
C SER A 116 4.97 7.23 -0.23
N ALA A 117 6.02 7.15 0.58
CA ALA A 117 6.49 8.25 1.42
C ALA A 117 7.39 9.20 0.63
N ASN A 118 6.80 9.90 -0.33
CA ASN A 118 7.48 10.88 -1.17
C ASN A 118 6.50 11.98 -1.62
N PRO A 119 6.96 13.20 -1.91
CA PRO A 119 6.13 14.22 -2.53
C PRO A 119 5.55 13.71 -3.86
N SER A 120 4.30 14.05 -4.15
CA SER A 120 3.62 13.61 -5.38
C SER A 120 4.42 13.93 -6.64
N GLY A 121 4.62 12.92 -7.49
CA GLY A 121 5.33 13.07 -8.76
C GLY A 121 6.86 13.16 -8.68
N LYS A 122 7.45 13.08 -7.48
CA LYS A 122 8.90 13.19 -7.30
C LYS A 122 9.65 11.84 -7.25
N GLY A 123 8.91 10.72 -7.24
CA GLY A 123 9.49 9.39 -7.05
C GLY A 123 10.01 9.15 -5.63
N ASN A 124 10.38 7.92 -5.34
CA ASN A 124 10.98 7.55 -4.06
C ASN A 124 12.41 8.09 -3.97
N ARG A 125 12.85 8.44 -2.76
CA ARG A 125 14.15 9.05 -2.52
C ARG A 125 15.17 8.12 -1.86
N GLY A 126 14.74 6.95 -1.40
CA GLY A 126 15.57 5.93 -0.78
C GLY A 126 16.08 6.26 0.62
N LYS A 127 15.75 7.44 1.15
CA LYS A 127 16.05 7.88 2.52
C LYS A 127 14.88 8.60 3.16
N VAL A 128 14.81 8.56 4.49
CA VAL A 128 13.74 9.20 5.25
C VAL A 128 13.71 10.73 5.06
N GLU A 129 14.84 11.37 4.95
CA GLU A 129 14.92 12.82 4.69
C GLU A 129 14.22 13.25 3.38
N GLY A 130 14.05 12.33 2.45
CA GLY A 130 13.39 12.56 1.17
C GLY A 130 11.86 12.53 1.20
N ILE A 131 11.24 12.27 2.37
CA ILE A 131 9.76 12.25 2.50
C ILE A 131 9.13 13.62 2.33
N GLY A 132 9.86 14.67 2.68
CA GLY A 132 9.45 16.07 2.58
C GLY A 132 8.67 16.57 3.78
N GLU A 133 8.84 17.86 4.10
CA GLU A 133 8.29 18.51 5.30
C GLU A 133 6.76 18.39 5.41
N ARG A 134 6.03 18.41 4.30
CA ARG A 134 4.56 18.29 4.32
C ARG A 134 4.10 16.93 4.81
N ILE A 135 4.77 15.85 4.38
CA ILE A 135 4.45 14.49 4.82
C ILE A 135 4.90 14.33 6.27
N GLU A 136 6.13 14.73 6.59
CA GLU A 136 6.66 14.67 7.96
C GLU A 136 5.75 15.39 8.96
N GLY A 137 5.29 16.59 8.63
CA GLY A 137 4.37 17.36 9.48
C GLY A 137 2.94 16.83 9.57
N ALA A 138 2.55 15.90 8.67
CA ALA A 138 1.19 15.34 8.62
C ALA A 138 1.06 13.94 9.24
N VAL A 139 2.17 13.26 9.54
CA VAL A 139 2.17 11.92 10.11
C VAL A 139 2.35 11.97 11.63
N ASP A 140 1.82 10.97 12.32
CA ASP A 140 1.91 10.88 13.78
C ASP A 140 3.26 10.28 14.23
N LEU A 141 3.92 9.52 13.36
CA LEU A 141 5.19 8.85 13.65
C LEU A 141 6.00 8.67 12.36
N VAL A 142 7.28 8.97 12.43
CA VAL A 142 8.28 8.60 11.43
C VAL A 142 9.20 7.55 12.02
N ILE A 143 9.32 6.41 11.36
CA ILE A 143 10.28 5.37 11.72
C ILE A 143 11.44 5.46 10.73
N GLU A 144 12.57 5.92 11.21
CA GLU A 144 13.81 5.98 10.44
C GLU A 144 14.50 4.62 10.48
N ALA A 145 14.87 4.09 9.32
CA ALA A 145 15.52 2.80 9.17
C ALA A 145 16.61 2.81 8.08
N ASP A 146 17.12 3.96 7.70
CA ASP A 146 18.05 4.13 6.58
C ASP A 146 19.32 3.31 6.77
N ASP A 147 19.90 3.33 7.97
CA ASP A 147 21.12 2.57 8.29
C ASP A 147 20.85 1.05 8.29
N TYR A 148 19.69 0.63 8.82
CA TYR A 148 19.30 -0.78 8.77
C TYR A 148 19.14 -1.26 7.32
N VAL A 149 18.43 -0.50 6.49
CA VAL A 149 18.23 -0.82 5.07
C VAL A 149 19.57 -0.87 4.34
N ALA A 150 20.48 0.06 4.62
CA ALA A 150 21.82 0.06 4.07
C ALA A 150 22.60 -1.23 4.47
N SER A 151 22.46 -1.65 5.72
CA SER A 151 23.17 -2.83 6.25
C SER A 151 22.72 -4.15 5.61
N ILE A 152 21.44 -4.28 5.29
CA ILE A 152 20.87 -5.50 4.68
C ILE A 152 20.92 -5.49 3.14
N GLN A 153 21.29 -4.37 2.54
CA GLN A 153 21.41 -4.18 1.09
C GLN A 153 22.73 -3.49 0.73
N PRO A 154 23.89 -4.07 1.11
CA PRO A 154 25.19 -3.42 0.96
C PRO A 154 25.57 -3.17 -0.51
N ASP A 155 25.05 -3.98 -1.42
CA ASP A 155 25.32 -3.90 -2.87
C ASP A 155 24.36 -2.96 -3.61
N LYS A 156 23.43 -2.30 -2.90
CA LYS A 156 22.47 -1.39 -3.48
C LYS A 156 22.82 0.06 -3.19
N THR A 157 22.70 0.91 -4.21
CA THR A 157 22.78 2.37 -4.04
C THR A 157 21.47 2.90 -3.43
N ILE A 158 21.48 4.15 -2.98
CA ILE A 158 20.25 4.83 -2.49
C ILE A 158 19.16 4.78 -3.54
N GLU A 159 19.50 4.99 -4.80
CA GLU A 159 18.56 5.04 -5.92
C GLU A 159 17.90 3.69 -6.19
N THR A 160 18.57 2.58 -5.89
CA THR A 160 18.09 1.21 -6.21
C THR A 160 17.54 0.43 -5.03
N ARG A 161 17.66 0.92 -3.79
CA ARG A 161 17.17 0.21 -2.58
C ARG A 161 15.66 -0.01 -2.57
N TYR A 162 14.89 0.83 -3.22
CA TYR A 162 13.44 0.73 -3.31
C TYR A 162 12.94 0.03 -4.58
N GLU A 163 13.84 -0.37 -5.47
CA GLU A 163 13.51 -1.11 -6.70
C GLU A 163 13.36 -2.61 -6.42
N GLN A 164 12.56 -2.97 -5.40
CA GLN A 164 12.47 -4.36 -4.94
C GLN A 164 11.12 -5.01 -5.23
N GLY A 165 10.32 -4.40 -6.06
CA GLY A 165 9.02 -4.93 -6.34
C GLY A 165 8.40 -4.39 -7.61
N VAL A 166 7.24 -4.93 -7.91
CA VAL A 166 6.49 -4.62 -9.12
C VAL A 166 5.11 -4.09 -8.79
N MET A 167 4.67 -3.11 -9.56
CA MET A 167 3.30 -2.60 -9.53
C MET A 167 2.70 -2.80 -10.92
N VAL A 168 1.66 -3.61 -11.01
CA VAL A 168 1.06 -4.03 -12.30
C VAL A 168 -0.41 -3.67 -12.34
N SER A 169 -0.85 -3.06 -13.44
CA SER A 169 -2.29 -2.93 -13.70
C SER A 169 -2.81 -4.23 -14.32
N MET A 170 -3.80 -4.83 -13.70
CA MET A 170 -4.49 -6.04 -14.18
C MET A 170 -5.86 -5.71 -14.77
N VAL A 171 -6.14 -4.44 -14.97
CA VAL A 171 -7.39 -3.94 -15.56
C VAL A 171 -7.07 -2.93 -16.68
N ASP A 172 -7.91 -2.89 -17.68
CA ASP A 172 -7.81 -1.97 -18.79
C ASP A 172 -8.19 -0.52 -18.43
#